data_c2fdcc8b3f93a2df134f7573f0e6b4c5
#
_entry.id   c2fdcc8b3f93a2df134f7573f0e6b4c5
#
_cell.length_a   1.000
_cell.length_b   1.000
_cell.length_c   1.000
_cell.angle_alpha   90.00
_cell.angle_beta   90.00
_cell.angle_gamma   90.00
#
_symmetry.space_group_name_H-M   'P 1'
#
loop_
_entity.id
_entity.type
_entity.pdbx_description
1 polymer ?
#
loop_
_entity_poly.entity_id
_entity_poly.type
_entity_poly.pdbx_seq_one_letter_code
_entity_poly.pdbx_strand_id
1 'polypeptide(L)'
;INHGANLGDDVLYSGTVAAAVEGRFLGLPAIAVSLTGEHRHFDTAGQAIRTLFQHLTPATLPADTILNINVPDVLWGQIKGFQATRLGYRHRSEQVIQARDPKGRIIYWVGAAGKGQDAGPGTDFHAVEHGYVSVTPLQLDLTHSSRIELLAGWLPK
;
A
#
# COMPACT_ATOMS: atom_id res chain seq x y z
N ILE A 1 -11.40 0.37 -7.38
CA ILE A 1 -11.15 0.29 -5.93
C ILE A 1 -10.92 -1.18 -5.61
N ASN A 2 -9.76 -1.46 -5.04
CA ASN A 2 -9.35 -2.81 -4.67
C ASN A 2 -10.06 -3.29 -3.39
N HIS A 3 -10.29 -4.60 -3.30
CA HIS A 3 -10.73 -5.30 -2.10
C HIS A 3 -9.49 -5.65 -1.26
N GLY A 4 -9.40 -5.12 -0.05
CA GLY A 4 -8.30 -5.37 0.85
C GLY A 4 -7.25 -4.26 0.84
N ALA A 5 -6.58 -4.13 1.96
CA ALA A 5 -5.57 -3.13 2.19
C ALA A 5 -4.30 -3.40 1.38
N ASN A 6 -3.62 -2.32 0.98
CA ASN A 6 -2.26 -2.33 0.47
C ASN A 6 -1.43 -1.40 1.35
N LEU A 7 -1.04 -1.86 2.53
CA LEU A 7 -0.37 -1.10 3.57
C LEU A 7 1.08 -1.57 3.73
N GLY A 8 1.95 -0.65 4.09
CA GLY A 8 3.36 -0.92 4.34
C GLY A 8 4.04 -1.60 3.16
N ASP A 9 4.86 -2.60 3.44
CA ASP A 9 5.60 -3.40 2.47
C ASP A 9 4.73 -4.32 1.61
N ASP A 10 3.42 -4.49 1.91
CA ASP A 10 2.49 -5.18 1.02
C ASP A 10 2.44 -4.54 -0.38
N VAL A 11 2.73 -3.23 -0.49
CA VAL A 11 2.75 -2.52 -1.80
C VAL A 11 3.69 -3.16 -2.81
N LEU A 12 4.78 -3.80 -2.36
CA LEU A 12 5.76 -4.47 -3.23
C LEU A 12 5.19 -5.71 -3.94
N TYR A 13 4.13 -6.29 -3.41
CA TYR A 13 3.46 -7.49 -3.91
C TYR A 13 2.06 -7.21 -4.48
N SER A 14 1.64 -5.93 -4.43
CA SER A 14 0.29 -5.53 -4.80
C SER A 14 0.10 -5.39 -6.31
N GLY A 15 -0.81 -6.19 -6.89
CA GLY A 15 -1.25 -6.02 -8.27
C GLY A 15 -1.96 -4.68 -8.50
N THR A 16 -2.65 -4.15 -7.49
CA THR A 16 -3.31 -2.83 -7.54
C THR A 16 -2.30 -1.70 -7.66
N VAL A 17 -1.23 -1.75 -6.85
CA VAL A 17 -0.14 -0.78 -6.93
C VAL A 17 0.62 -0.95 -8.25
N ALA A 18 0.88 -2.19 -8.68
CA ALA A 18 1.53 -2.47 -9.96
C ALA A 18 0.75 -1.90 -11.15
N ALA A 19 -0.59 -1.98 -11.14
CA ALA A 19 -1.42 -1.36 -12.18
C ALA A 19 -1.31 0.17 -12.19
N ALA A 20 -1.19 0.81 -11.03
CA ALA A 20 -0.92 2.24 -10.95
C ALA A 20 0.49 2.60 -11.45
N VAL A 21 1.47 1.73 -11.17
CA VAL A 21 2.84 1.85 -11.72
C VAL A 21 2.81 1.86 -13.25
N GLU A 22 2.11 0.93 -13.87
CA GLU A 22 1.94 0.91 -15.33
C GLU A 22 1.20 2.14 -15.84
N GLY A 23 0.16 2.59 -15.12
CA GLY A 23 -0.65 3.75 -15.50
C GLY A 23 0.16 5.04 -15.63
N ARG A 24 1.24 5.22 -14.87
CA ARG A 24 2.10 6.42 -14.95
C ARG A 24 2.76 6.60 -16.32
N PHE A 25 3.03 5.50 -17.05
CA PHE A 25 3.65 5.57 -18.37
C PHE A 25 2.75 6.27 -19.41
N LEU A 26 1.49 6.50 -19.07
CA LEU A 26 0.57 7.32 -19.86
C LEU A 26 0.83 8.83 -19.69
N GLY A 27 1.82 9.23 -18.87
CA GLY A 27 2.15 10.63 -18.60
C GLY A 27 1.15 11.36 -17.71
N LEU A 28 0.30 10.61 -17.00
CA LEU A 28 -0.69 11.12 -16.07
C LEU A 28 -0.40 10.62 -14.65
N PRO A 29 -0.77 11.39 -13.62
CA PRO A 29 -0.70 10.92 -12.24
C PRO A 29 -1.49 9.61 -12.07
N ALA A 30 -0.90 8.64 -11.40
CA ALA A 30 -1.51 7.35 -11.17
C ALA A 30 -1.87 7.16 -9.68
N ILE A 31 -3.03 6.54 -9.42
CA ILE A 31 -3.57 6.38 -8.07
C ILE A 31 -4.03 4.94 -7.88
N ALA A 32 -3.50 4.26 -6.87
CA ALA A 32 -3.98 2.98 -6.38
C ALA A 32 -4.95 3.22 -5.22
N VAL A 33 -6.15 2.66 -5.27
CA VAL A 33 -7.17 2.84 -4.23
C VAL A 33 -7.60 1.50 -3.67
N SER A 34 -7.58 1.37 -2.36
CA SER A 34 -7.93 0.15 -1.63
C SER A 34 -8.92 0.46 -0.50
N LEU A 35 -9.98 -0.34 -0.42
CA LEU A 35 -10.85 -0.37 0.74
C LEU A 35 -10.31 -1.42 1.72
N THR A 36 -10.03 -1.02 2.96
CA THR A 36 -9.54 -1.93 4.01
C THR A 36 -10.70 -2.69 4.66
N GLY A 37 -10.41 -3.62 5.55
CA GLY A 37 -11.45 -4.30 6.35
C GLY A 37 -12.26 -5.35 5.59
N GLU A 38 -13.55 -5.45 5.91
CA GLU A 38 -14.45 -6.50 5.43
C GLU A 38 -15.15 -6.17 4.10
N HIS A 39 -14.76 -5.07 3.46
CA HIS A 39 -15.18 -4.67 2.10
C HIS A 39 -16.67 -4.33 1.96
N ARG A 40 -17.24 -3.63 2.93
CA ARG A 40 -18.69 -3.27 2.97
C ARG A 40 -18.97 -1.89 2.38
N HIS A 41 -18.08 -0.92 2.57
CA HIS A 41 -18.36 0.50 2.31
C HIS A 41 -17.61 1.05 1.10
N PHE A 42 -17.76 0.44 -0.09
CA PHE A 42 -17.16 0.92 -1.34
C PHE A 42 -17.61 2.36 -1.70
N ASP A 43 -18.82 2.73 -1.32
CA ASP A 43 -19.31 4.11 -1.52
C ASP A 43 -18.46 5.13 -0.76
N THR A 44 -17.99 4.79 0.46
CA THR A 44 -17.07 5.60 1.23
C THR A 44 -15.76 5.82 0.47
N ALA A 45 -15.20 4.75 -0.09
CA ALA A 45 -13.99 4.86 -0.90
C ALA A 45 -14.22 5.72 -2.16
N GLY A 46 -15.37 5.57 -2.81
CA GLY A 46 -15.76 6.43 -3.95
C GLY A 46 -15.89 7.90 -3.56
N GLN A 47 -16.45 8.19 -2.38
CA GLN A 47 -16.56 9.57 -1.87
C GLN A 47 -15.18 10.14 -1.49
N ALA A 48 -14.32 9.34 -0.85
CA ALA A 48 -12.95 9.75 -0.52
C ALA A 48 -12.18 10.19 -1.78
N ILE A 49 -12.25 9.40 -2.84
CA ILE A 49 -11.56 9.73 -4.10
C ILE A 49 -12.15 10.98 -4.77
N ARG A 50 -13.46 11.13 -4.80
CA ARG A 50 -14.08 12.37 -5.33
C ARG A 50 -13.65 13.60 -4.56
N THR A 51 -13.59 13.51 -3.23
CA THR A 51 -13.12 14.60 -2.37
C THR A 51 -11.66 14.91 -2.65
N LEU A 52 -10.82 13.91 -2.75
CA LEU A 52 -9.39 14.10 -3.03
C LEU A 52 -9.15 14.77 -4.38
N PHE A 53 -9.88 14.36 -5.43
CA PHE A 53 -9.77 14.97 -6.77
C PHE A 53 -10.16 16.45 -6.83
N GLN A 54 -10.96 16.95 -5.90
CA GLN A 54 -11.24 18.38 -5.82
C GLN A 54 -10.01 19.20 -5.42
N HIS A 55 -9.02 18.57 -4.80
CA HIS A 55 -7.80 19.21 -4.29
C HIS A 55 -6.54 18.81 -5.09
N LEU A 56 -6.60 17.70 -5.84
CA LEU A 56 -5.50 17.24 -6.68
C LEU A 56 -5.59 17.88 -8.06
N THR A 57 -4.48 18.50 -8.47
CA THR A 57 -4.30 18.98 -9.84
C THR A 57 -3.04 18.34 -10.44
N PRO A 58 -2.88 18.30 -11.76
CA PRO A 58 -1.63 17.85 -12.37
C PRO A 58 -0.39 18.62 -11.90
N ALA A 59 -0.57 19.88 -11.45
CA ALA A 59 0.51 20.68 -10.89
C ALA A 59 0.90 20.26 -9.46
N THR A 60 -0.02 19.64 -8.72
CA THR A 60 0.22 19.21 -7.32
C THR A 60 0.67 17.76 -7.20
N LEU A 61 0.50 16.96 -8.25
CA LEU A 61 0.93 15.58 -8.29
C LEU A 61 1.82 15.34 -9.53
N PRO A 62 3.15 15.29 -9.37
CA PRO A 62 4.06 14.97 -10.45
C PRO A 62 3.78 13.62 -11.09
N ALA A 63 3.99 13.50 -12.40
CA ALA A 63 3.70 12.28 -13.17
C ALA A 63 4.57 11.07 -12.75
N ASP A 64 5.68 11.30 -12.05
CA ASP A 64 6.56 10.26 -11.51
C ASP A 64 6.10 9.74 -10.14
N THR A 65 5.09 10.37 -9.56
CA THR A 65 4.54 10.01 -8.24
C THR A 65 3.26 9.19 -8.40
N ILE A 66 3.18 8.12 -7.66
CA ILE A 66 1.97 7.30 -7.52
C ILE A 66 1.40 7.56 -6.13
N LEU A 67 0.09 7.75 -6.02
CA LEU A 67 -0.57 7.77 -4.72
C LEU A 67 -1.12 6.39 -4.40
N ASN A 68 -0.73 5.85 -3.26
CA ASN A 68 -1.34 4.68 -2.66
C ASN A 68 -2.33 5.13 -1.58
N ILE A 69 -3.62 4.89 -1.81
CA ILE A 69 -4.71 5.36 -0.96
C ILE A 69 -5.38 4.16 -0.33
N ASN A 70 -5.44 4.15 0.99
CA ASN A 70 -6.16 3.16 1.76
C ASN A 70 -7.29 3.83 2.54
N VAL A 71 -8.52 3.37 2.32
CA VAL A 71 -9.74 3.93 2.91
C VAL A 71 -10.26 2.97 3.97
N PRO A 72 -10.49 3.44 5.21
CA PRO A 72 -11.13 2.62 6.25
C PRO A 72 -12.52 2.14 5.82
N ASP A 73 -12.85 0.89 6.14
CA ASP A 73 -14.15 0.27 5.80
C ASP A 73 -15.24 0.67 6.82
N VAL A 74 -15.58 1.94 6.81
CA VAL A 74 -16.59 2.54 7.68
C VAL A 74 -17.52 3.44 6.87
N LEU A 75 -18.66 3.82 7.44
CA LEU A 75 -19.54 4.82 6.81
C LEU A 75 -18.82 6.14 6.61
N TRP A 76 -19.13 6.86 5.53
CA TRP A 76 -18.50 8.15 5.21
C TRP A 76 -18.48 9.14 6.38
N GLY A 77 -19.58 9.25 7.11
CA GLY A 77 -19.67 10.14 8.28
C GLY A 77 -18.77 9.77 9.45
N GLN A 78 -18.13 8.61 9.41
CA GLN A 78 -17.16 8.16 10.42
C GLN A 78 -15.72 8.38 10.00
N ILE A 79 -15.49 8.76 8.74
CA ILE A 79 -14.15 9.15 8.25
C ILE A 79 -13.75 10.46 8.92
N LYS A 80 -12.61 10.46 9.59
CA LYS A 80 -12.09 11.63 10.32
C LYS A 80 -11.30 12.61 9.46
N GLY A 81 -11.08 12.28 8.19
CA GLY A 81 -10.34 13.10 7.24
C GLY A 81 -9.25 12.31 6.52
N PHE A 82 -8.27 13.03 5.98
CA PHE A 82 -7.15 12.47 5.20
C PHE A 82 -5.83 12.74 5.92
N GLN A 83 -4.90 11.79 5.80
CA GLN A 83 -3.54 11.96 6.30
C GLN A 83 -2.53 11.60 5.21
N ALA A 84 -1.57 12.50 4.99
CA ALA A 84 -0.35 12.15 4.26
C ALA A 84 0.49 11.22 5.13
N THR A 85 0.85 10.08 4.59
CA THR A 85 1.49 9.00 5.34
C THR A 85 2.75 8.51 4.66
N ARG A 86 3.59 7.84 5.42
CA ARG A 86 4.63 6.95 4.89
C ARG A 86 4.18 5.50 5.01
N LEU A 87 4.84 4.63 4.29
CA LEU A 87 4.66 3.19 4.50
C LEU A 87 5.16 2.78 5.89
N GLY A 88 4.40 1.94 6.56
CA GLY A 88 4.87 1.20 7.71
C GLY A 88 5.50 -0.14 7.32
N TYR A 89 5.73 -1.02 8.29
CA TYR A 89 6.21 -2.40 8.06
C TYR A 89 5.31 -3.40 8.76
N ARG A 90 5.20 -4.59 8.18
CA ARG A 90 4.57 -5.72 8.86
C ARG A 90 5.58 -6.54 9.63
N HIS A 91 5.10 -7.28 10.61
CA HIS A 91 5.85 -8.38 11.20
C HIS A 91 6.03 -9.51 10.17
N ARG A 92 7.02 -10.37 10.45
CA ARG A 92 7.15 -11.63 9.70
C ARG A 92 5.80 -12.33 9.67
N SER A 93 5.52 -13.00 8.55
CA SER A 93 4.37 -13.89 8.45
C SER A 93 4.37 -14.90 9.60
N GLU A 94 3.18 -15.35 10.01
CA GLU A 94 3.03 -16.45 10.95
C GLU A 94 3.74 -17.71 10.43
N GLN A 95 3.93 -18.70 11.32
CA GLN A 95 4.65 -19.91 10.97
C GLN A 95 4.01 -20.61 9.77
N VAL A 96 4.87 -21.16 8.92
CA VAL A 96 4.45 -22.01 7.81
C VAL A 96 3.78 -23.27 8.36
N ILE A 97 2.57 -23.55 7.89
CA ILE A 97 1.79 -24.72 8.28
C ILE A 97 1.97 -25.80 7.20
N GLN A 98 2.51 -26.95 7.60
CA GLN A 98 2.53 -28.12 6.75
C GLN A 98 1.17 -28.82 6.76
N ALA A 99 0.63 -29.13 5.59
CA ALA A 99 -0.62 -29.85 5.41
C ALA A 99 -0.50 -30.89 4.29
N ARG A 100 -1.57 -31.63 4.03
CA ARG A 100 -1.68 -32.51 2.86
C ARG A 100 -2.84 -32.07 1.99
N ASP A 101 -2.62 -32.09 0.67
CA ASP A 101 -3.72 -31.89 -0.28
C ASP A 101 -4.65 -33.11 -0.35
N PRO A 102 -5.80 -33.02 -1.04
CA PRO A 102 -6.74 -34.17 -1.18
C PRO A 102 -6.12 -35.39 -1.87
N LYS A 103 -4.98 -35.28 -2.55
CA LYS A 103 -4.22 -36.37 -3.18
C LYS A 103 -3.11 -36.91 -2.27
N GLY A 104 -3.03 -36.45 -1.00
CA GLY A 104 -2.05 -36.88 -0.02
C GLY A 104 -0.67 -36.25 -0.14
N ARG A 105 -0.45 -35.31 -1.07
CA ARG A 105 0.85 -34.62 -1.27
C ARG A 105 1.06 -33.61 -0.15
N ILE A 106 2.29 -33.49 0.33
CA ILE A 106 2.69 -32.45 1.29
C ILE A 106 2.62 -31.10 0.62
N ILE A 107 1.92 -30.18 1.26
CA ILE A 107 1.84 -28.76 0.89
C ILE A 107 2.19 -27.91 2.11
N TYR A 108 2.61 -26.68 1.85
CA TYR A 108 2.93 -25.70 2.88
C TYR A 108 2.08 -24.46 2.68
N TRP A 109 1.38 -24.06 3.72
CA TRP A 109 0.70 -22.77 3.75
C TRP A 109 1.63 -21.72 4.34
N VAL A 110 1.89 -20.66 3.61
CA VAL A 110 2.54 -19.49 4.17
C VAL A 110 1.54 -18.81 5.11
N GLY A 111 1.93 -18.58 6.35
CA GLY A 111 1.07 -17.98 7.34
C GLY A 111 0.55 -16.60 6.94
N ALA A 112 -0.51 -16.16 7.60
CA ALA A 112 -1.08 -14.84 7.38
C ALA A 112 -0.02 -13.75 7.59
N ALA A 113 -0.17 -12.63 6.88
CA ALA A 113 0.66 -11.46 7.12
C ALA A 113 0.50 -11.03 8.59
N GLY A 114 1.61 -10.88 9.30
CA GLY A 114 1.61 -10.47 10.71
C GLY A 114 1.05 -9.05 10.91
N LYS A 115 0.82 -8.68 12.17
CA LYS A 115 0.45 -7.31 12.54
C LYS A 115 1.53 -6.31 12.13
N GLY A 116 1.16 -5.04 11.97
CA GLY A 116 2.12 -3.97 11.73
C GLY A 116 3.21 -3.95 12.83
N GLN A 117 4.48 -3.93 12.44
CA GLN A 117 5.62 -3.77 13.35
C GLN A 117 5.94 -2.27 13.53
N ASP A 118 6.04 -1.56 12.42
CA ASP A 118 6.09 -0.11 12.38
C ASP A 118 4.71 0.39 11.94
N ALA A 119 3.81 0.57 12.89
CA ALA A 119 2.43 0.99 12.71
C ALA A 119 2.08 2.22 13.56
N GLY A 120 3.10 2.95 14.02
CA GLY A 120 2.95 4.15 14.85
C GLY A 120 2.50 5.39 14.06
N PRO A 121 2.35 6.53 14.74
CA PRO A 121 1.93 7.78 14.13
C PRO A 121 2.72 8.15 12.87
N GLY A 122 2.02 8.63 11.84
CA GLY A 122 2.58 8.97 10.53
C GLY A 122 2.65 7.82 9.54
N THR A 123 2.35 6.57 9.95
CA THR A 123 2.25 5.44 9.03
C THR A 123 0.85 5.30 8.45
N ASP A 124 0.76 4.62 7.33
CA ASP A 124 -0.48 4.24 6.67
C ASP A 124 -1.34 3.30 7.55
N PHE A 125 -0.73 2.37 8.29
CA PHE A 125 -1.42 1.53 9.27
C PHE A 125 -2.11 2.36 10.33
N HIS A 126 -1.38 3.29 10.94
CA HIS A 126 -1.92 4.13 12.01
C HIS A 126 -3.09 4.99 11.51
N ALA A 127 -2.96 5.60 10.34
CA ALA A 127 -4.01 6.44 9.78
C ALA A 127 -5.32 5.65 9.60
N VAL A 128 -5.25 4.47 8.96
CA VAL A 128 -6.41 3.62 8.70
C VAL A 128 -7.04 3.12 10.00
N GLU A 129 -6.23 2.64 10.94
CA GLU A 129 -6.70 2.15 12.24
C GLU A 129 -7.45 3.22 13.04
N HIS A 130 -7.04 4.49 12.87
CA HIS A 130 -7.68 5.63 13.56
C HIS A 130 -8.80 6.30 12.76
N GLY A 131 -9.24 5.72 11.64
CA GLY A 131 -10.38 6.19 10.85
C GLY A 131 -10.05 7.31 9.87
N TYR A 132 -8.78 7.49 9.50
CA TYR A 132 -8.35 8.43 8.46
C TYR A 132 -8.09 7.71 7.15
N VAL A 133 -8.40 8.36 6.05
CA VAL A 133 -7.92 7.93 4.73
C VAL A 133 -6.42 8.17 4.68
N SER A 134 -5.66 7.11 4.47
CA SER A 134 -4.21 7.17 4.27
C SER A 134 -3.91 7.54 2.81
N VAL A 135 -3.03 8.51 2.59
CA VAL A 135 -2.54 8.93 1.28
C VAL A 135 -1.02 8.90 1.31
N THR A 136 -0.44 7.86 0.72
CA THR A 136 1.01 7.64 0.71
C THR A 136 1.57 7.90 -0.69
N PRO A 137 2.47 8.89 -0.87
CA PRO A 137 3.19 9.05 -2.13
C PRO A 137 4.25 7.95 -2.27
N LEU A 138 4.27 7.28 -3.42
CA LEU A 138 5.22 6.22 -3.74
C LEU A 138 6.19 6.68 -4.84
N GLN A 139 7.45 6.30 -4.68
CA GLN A 139 8.49 6.35 -5.69
C GLN A 139 8.80 4.95 -6.19
N LEU A 140 9.19 4.84 -7.46
CA LEU A 140 9.50 3.54 -8.06
C LEU A 140 10.99 3.20 -8.06
N ASP A 141 11.84 4.19 -7.88
CA ASP A 141 13.27 3.92 -7.79
C ASP A 141 13.60 3.27 -6.45
N LEU A 142 13.79 1.96 -6.50
CA LEU A 142 14.20 1.14 -5.37
C LEU A 142 15.73 1.13 -5.19
N THR A 143 16.49 1.88 -6.01
CA THR A 143 17.94 1.95 -5.91
C THR A 143 18.35 2.62 -4.62
N HIS A 144 19.14 1.93 -3.80
CA HIS A 144 19.75 2.52 -2.61
C HIS A 144 21.00 3.31 -3.00
N SER A 145 20.79 4.50 -3.61
CA SER A 145 21.83 5.29 -4.28
C SER A 145 23.04 5.57 -3.38
N SER A 146 22.84 5.84 -2.09
CA SER A 146 23.92 6.09 -1.12
C SER A 146 24.80 4.86 -0.82
N ARG A 147 24.45 3.67 -1.33
CA ARG A 147 25.22 2.43 -1.16
C ARG A 147 25.98 1.99 -2.40
N ILE A 148 25.79 2.66 -3.54
CA ILE A 148 26.42 2.27 -4.80
C ILE A 148 27.94 2.32 -4.69
N GLU A 149 28.49 3.41 -4.18
CA GLU A 149 29.95 3.58 -4.04
C GLU A 149 30.55 2.53 -3.09
N LEU A 150 29.87 2.27 -1.96
CA LEU A 150 30.33 1.24 -1.03
C LEU A 150 30.36 -0.13 -1.70
N LEU A 151 29.31 -0.47 -2.47
CA LEU A 151 29.26 -1.74 -3.20
C LEU A 151 30.34 -1.81 -4.28
N ALA A 152 30.56 -0.73 -5.01
CA ALA A 152 31.61 -0.67 -6.04
C ALA A 152 33.01 -0.99 -5.48
N GLY A 153 33.27 -0.62 -4.23
CA GLY A 153 34.51 -0.97 -3.53
C GLY A 153 34.69 -2.46 -3.23
N TRP A 154 33.63 -3.24 -3.21
CA TRP A 154 33.66 -4.68 -2.92
C TRP A 154 33.73 -5.54 -4.18
N LEU A 155 33.39 -4.96 -5.35
CA LEU A 155 33.36 -5.73 -6.59
C LEU A 155 34.77 -6.04 -7.08
N PRO A 156 35.03 -7.26 -7.59
CA PRO A 156 36.31 -7.59 -8.23
C PRO A 156 36.53 -6.69 -9.45
N LYS A 157 37.75 -6.26 -9.63
CA LYS A 157 38.21 -5.47 -10.79
C LYS A 157 38.60 -6.35 -11.93
#